data_315da4ee333d0b1fac202d45697faa01
#
_entry.id   315da4ee333d0b1fac202d45697faa01
#
_cell.length_a   1.000
_cell.length_b   1.000
_cell.length_c   1.000
_cell.angle_alpha   90.00
_cell.angle_beta   90.00
_cell.angle_gamma   90.00
#
_symmetry.space_group_name_H-M   'P 1'
#
loop_
_entity.id
_entity.type
_entity.pdbx_description
1 polymer ?
#
loop_
_entity_poly.entity_id
_entity_poly.type
_entity_poly.pdbx_seq_one_letter_code
_entity_poly.pdbx_strand_id
1 'polypeptide(L)'
;MPEPSVAGLETPAARSFADRVAQYFRDFQVLRETRAEYWGIQLVNLIDCTIYFALLNIASVFLSQNVGLSDEEAGYSVALFTTATTIFLFFSGTVTDWLGIRVSIHAAMIGQGILRLLVAVVGLMPSFPHRGLAATVLLFLMAPFMAMVQTVFQSANRRYTTETSRSAGFSLWYLAMNIGAAAGGFLIDIDRLSLKWSNAHIFTIGSVAALACSGITFFLIRNERQLDLGAPSTSASGGGAPAAPGIAAKKNPVQIALEVVREPTLWRLVALIALILGARAVFAYLYLLMPKYWLRTIGAEARMGTLQAINPILIVFGIILFIPLVGRFRLFSMLVYGAMISAASLLFLAVPYRLVSADIAYAHYLMSVLCMIALSIGEVVWSPKLYEYTAAIAPEGQEGTYLGISLVPWFLAKSLVSVLSGHLLVRFCPEGIGPRMVSGEVGYWNGPAAMWLLLSVVGLLGCFGALLLRGWLTRGLMER
;
A
#
# COMPACT_ATOMS: atom_id res chain seq x y z
N MET A 1 23.28 60.53 -7.64
CA MET A 1 22.27 59.58 -8.17
C MET A 1 21.74 58.77 -7.01
N PRO A 2 20.49 58.89 -6.65
CA PRO A 2 19.96 58.11 -5.54
C PRO A 2 19.75 56.65 -5.97
N GLU A 3 20.07 55.70 -5.07
CA GLU A 3 19.84 54.27 -5.22
C GLU A 3 18.34 53.96 -5.40
N PRO A 4 17.96 52.99 -6.22
CA PRO A 4 16.57 52.59 -6.33
C PRO A 4 16.14 51.84 -5.08
N SER A 5 15.11 52.33 -4.41
CA SER A 5 14.46 51.70 -3.28
C SER A 5 13.93 50.33 -3.67
N VAL A 6 14.39 49.29 -3.00
CA VAL A 6 13.81 47.94 -3.04
C VAL A 6 12.50 47.98 -2.24
N ALA A 7 11.45 48.50 -2.88
CA ALA A 7 10.09 48.44 -2.34
C ALA A 7 9.41 47.17 -2.85
N GLY A 8 8.96 46.33 -1.94
CA GLY A 8 7.81 45.42 -2.14
C GLY A 8 8.10 44.04 -2.66
N LEU A 9 8.96 43.25 -2.00
CA LEU A 9 8.73 41.83 -1.93
C LEU A 9 7.78 41.59 -0.74
N GLU A 10 6.48 41.77 -0.98
CA GLU A 10 5.47 41.26 -0.05
C GLU A 10 5.72 39.79 0.12
N THR A 11 6.16 39.39 1.31
CA THR A 11 6.13 37.99 1.73
C THR A 11 4.68 37.51 1.59
N PRO A 12 4.41 36.47 0.79
CA PRO A 12 3.03 35.99 0.61
C PRO A 12 2.44 35.69 2.00
N ALA A 13 1.39 36.46 2.35
CA ALA A 13 0.68 36.32 3.60
C ALA A 13 0.40 34.81 3.86
N ALA A 14 0.77 34.33 5.04
CA ALA A 14 0.61 32.93 5.39
C ALA A 14 -0.87 32.57 5.24
N ARG A 15 -1.23 31.87 4.17
CA ARG A 15 -2.60 31.43 3.88
C ARG A 15 -3.18 30.74 5.10
N SER A 16 -4.42 31.07 5.47
CA SER A 16 -5.12 30.42 6.58
C SER A 16 -5.27 28.90 6.31
N PHE A 17 -5.49 28.13 7.36
CA PHE A 17 -5.75 26.69 7.21
C PHE A 17 -6.95 26.43 6.29
N ALA A 18 -8.04 27.19 6.46
CA ALA A 18 -9.23 27.09 5.63
C ALA A 18 -8.94 27.38 4.14
N ASP A 19 -8.09 28.37 3.86
CA ASP A 19 -7.70 28.69 2.47
C ASP A 19 -6.90 27.54 1.83
N ARG A 20 -6.06 26.87 2.60
CA ARG A 20 -5.26 25.72 2.12
C ARG A 20 -6.14 24.51 1.84
N VAL A 21 -7.11 24.23 2.70
CA VAL A 21 -8.09 23.15 2.47
C VAL A 21 -8.97 23.50 1.24
N ALA A 22 -9.44 24.74 1.14
CA ALA A 22 -10.21 25.17 -0.02
C ALA A 22 -9.38 25.11 -1.32
N GLN A 23 -8.07 25.43 -1.25
CA GLN A 23 -7.17 25.27 -2.40
C GLN A 23 -7.04 23.80 -2.81
N TYR A 24 -6.86 22.89 -1.84
CA TYR A 24 -6.79 21.45 -2.11
C TYR A 24 -8.02 20.96 -2.89
N PHE A 25 -9.23 21.36 -2.49
CA PHE A 25 -10.45 21.01 -3.24
C PHE A 25 -10.54 21.71 -4.60
N ARG A 26 -10.07 22.93 -4.73
CA ARG A 26 -10.01 23.64 -6.03
C ARG A 26 -9.07 22.93 -7.01
N ASP A 27 -7.96 22.36 -6.53
CA ASP A 27 -7.02 21.63 -7.37
C ASP A 27 -7.65 20.41 -8.04
N PHE A 28 -8.70 19.82 -7.44
CA PHE A 28 -9.48 18.74 -8.08
C PHE A 28 -10.43 19.23 -9.19
N GLN A 29 -10.75 20.52 -9.24
CA GLN A 29 -11.68 21.05 -10.27
C GLN A 29 -11.07 20.92 -11.67
N VAL A 30 -9.73 20.90 -11.79
CA VAL A 30 -9.01 20.65 -13.04
C VAL A 30 -9.38 19.28 -13.64
N LEU A 31 -9.79 18.32 -12.83
CA LEU A 31 -10.20 17.00 -13.30
C LEU A 31 -11.57 16.99 -14.00
N ARG A 32 -12.37 18.05 -13.88
CA ARG A 32 -13.66 18.17 -14.61
C ARG A 32 -13.48 18.20 -16.13
N GLU A 33 -12.32 18.62 -16.59
CA GLU A 33 -11.99 18.71 -18.01
C GLU A 33 -11.47 17.37 -18.56
N THR A 34 -11.24 16.37 -17.68
CA THR A 34 -10.81 15.03 -18.10
C THR A 34 -11.96 14.26 -18.74
N ARG A 35 -11.62 13.35 -19.63
CA ARG A 35 -12.57 12.55 -20.39
C ARG A 35 -13.27 11.49 -19.52
N ALA A 36 -14.40 10.96 -20.02
CA ALA A 36 -15.15 9.92 -19.35
C ALA A 36 -14.33 8.65 -19.06
N GLU A 37 -13.38 8.33 -19.94
CA GLU A 37 -12.46 7.19 -19.81
C GLU A 37 -11.62 7.28 -18.53
N TYR A 38 -11.14 8.46 -18.18
CA TYR A 38 -10.43 8.69 -16.93
C TYR A 38 -11.29 8.31 -15.72
N TRP A 39 -12.53 8.81 -15.66
CA TRP A 39 -13.46 8.53 -14.57
C TRP A 39 -13.86 7.06 -14.51
N GLY A 40 -14.00 6.40 -15.67
CA GLY A 40 -14.23 4.97 -15.74
C GLY A 40 -13.07 4.17 -15.15
N ILE A 41 -11.83 4.54 -15.42
CA ILE A 41 -10.64 3.92 -14.82
C ILE A 41 -10.62 4.13 -13.29
N GLN A 42 -11.00 5.32 -12.80
CA GLN A 42 -11.08 5.55 -11.35
C GLN A 42 -12.17 4.71 -10.68
N LEU A 43 -13.32 4.54 -11.32
CA LEU A 43 -14.38 3.65 -10.84
C LEU A 43 -13.91 2.19 -10.77
N VAL A 44 -13.26 1.70 -11.82
CA VAL A 44 -12.70 0.34 -11.85
C VAL A 44 -11.60 0.17 -10.80
N ASN A 45 -10.75 1.18 -10.61
CA ASN A 45 -9.75 1.19 -9.54
C ASN A 45 -10.41 1.09 -8.15
N LEU A 46 -11.47 1.85 -7.90
CA LEU A 46 -12.20 1.80 -6.63
C LEU A 46 -12.77 0.39 -6.37
N ILE A 47 -13.42 -0.21 -7.37
CA ILE A 47 -14.01 -1.55 -7.27
C ILE A 47 -12.92 -2.60 -7.05
N ASP A 48 -11.84 -2.56 -7.85
CA ASP A 48 -10.75 -3.54 -7.72
C ASP A 48 -10.02 -3.39 -6.39
N CYS A 49 -9.75 -2.18 -5.92
CA CYS A 49 -9.16 -1.95 -4.60
C CYS A 49 -10.06 -2.47 -3.46
N THR A 50 -11.39 -2.31 -3.56
CA THR A 50 -12.32 -2.89 -2.58
C THR A 50 -12.12 -4.39 -2.45
N ILE A 51 -12.07 -5.09 -3.57
CA ILE A 51 -11.88 -6.54 -3.59
C ILE A 51 -10.44 -6.92 -3.21
N TYR A 52 -9.44 -6.22 -3.74
CA TYR A 52 -8.03 -6.49 -3.43
C TYR A 52 -7.74 -6.47 -1.93
N PHE A 53 -8.18 -5.39 -1.25
CA PHE A 53 -7.96 -5.27 0.18
C PHE A 53 -8.81 -6.26 0.98
N ALA A 54 -10.04 -6.55 0.56
CA ALA A 54 -10.83 -7.61 1.18
C ALA A 54 -10.12 -8.96 1.10
N LEU A 55 -9.66 -9.36 -0.09
CA LEU A 55 -8.93 -10.62 -0.31
C LEU A 55 -7.61 -10.68 0.48
N LEU A 56 -6.84 -9.60 0.49
CA LEU A 56 -5.57 -9.55 1.21
C LEU A 56 -5.78 -9.75 2.72
N ASN A 57 -6.84 -9.16 3.25
CA ASN A 57 -7.20 -9.23 4.66
C ASN A 57 -7.65 -10.62 5.12
N ILE A 58 -8.37 -11.34 4.26
CA ILE A 58 -8.86 -12.67 4.62
C ILE A 58 -7.95 -13.80 4.13
N ALA A 59 -6.95 -13.54 3.30
CA ALA A 59 -6.16 -14.57 2.62
C ALA A 59 -5.62 -15.63 3.60
N SER A 60 -4.97 -15.22 4.68
CA SER A 60 -4.42 -16.17 5.66
C SER A 60 -5.51 -16.90 6.45
N VAL A 61 -6.63 -16.23 6.75
CA VAL A 61 -7.79 -16.80 7.43
C VAL A 61 -8.47 -17.84 6.53
N PHE A 62 -8.72 -17.48 5.27
CA PHE A 62 -9.29 -18.37 4.26
C PHE A 62 -8.45 -19.64 4.07
N LEU A 63 -7.14 -19.50 3.91
CA LEU A 63 -6.24 -20.63 3.72
C LEU A 63 -6.27 -21.59 4.92
N SER A 64 -6.38 -21.08 6.14
CA SER A 64 -6.47 -21.96 7.32
C SER A 64 -7.88 -22.49 7.55
N GLN A 65 -8.91 -21.65 7.56
CA GLN A 65 -10.26 -22.05 7.94
C GLN A 65 -11.04 -22.77 6.83
N ASN A 66 -10.87 -22.34 5.56
CA ASN A 66 -11.61 -22.90 4.44
C ASN A 66 -10.84 -23.96 3.68
N VAL A 67 -9.52 -23.81 3.55
CA VAL A 67 -8.66 -24.76 2.83
C VAL A 67 -8.06 -25.83 3.74
N GLY A 68 -7.83 -25.48 5.03
CA GLY A 68 -7.31 -26.40 6.03
C GLY A 68 -5.78 -26.44 6.13
N LEU A 69 -5.10 -25.39 5.67
CA LEU A 69 -3.66 -25.24 5.87
C LEU A 69 -3.34 -24.83 7.31
N SER A 70 -2.21 -25.28 7.83
CA SER A 70 -1.66 -24.76 9.08
C SER A 70 -1.33 -23.26 8.96
N ASP A 71 -1.08 -22.59 10.09
CA ASP A 71 -0.70 -21.18 10.08
C ASP A 71 0.58 -20.93 9.29
N GLU A 72 1.54 -21.84 9.39
CA GLU A 72 2.82 -21.75 8.70
C GLU A 72 2.65 -21.95 7.19
N GLU A 73 1.91 -22.97 6.78
CA GLU A 73 1.62 -23.25 5.36
C GLU A 73 0.82 -22.11 4.71
N ALA A 74 -0.16 -21.56 5.43
CA ALA A 74 -0.90 -20.37 4.98
C ALA A 74 0.04 -19.17 4.84
N GLY A 75 0.96 -18.96 5.79
CA GLY A 75 1.99 -17.93 5.73
C GLY A 75 2.90 -18.09 4.50
N TYR A 76 3.40 -19.30 4.24
CA TYR A 76 4.22 -19.61 3.05
C TYR A 76 3.45 -19.41 1.73
N SER A 77 2.18 -19.82 1.68
CA SER A 77 1.35 -19.63 0.49
C SER A 77 1.13 -18.15 0.17
N VAL A 78 0.85 -17.33 1.18
CA VAL A 78 0.73 -15.87 1.01
C VAL A 78 2.08 -15.24 0.68
N ALA A 79 3.19 -15.72 1.26
CA ALA A 79 4.54 -15.26 0.93
C ALA A 79 4.88 -15.53 -0.54
N LEU A 80 4.57 -16.71 -1.04
CA LEU A 80 4.77 -17.08 -2.44
C LEU A 80 3.95 -16.16 -3.37
N PHE A 81 2.69 -15.94 -3.06
CA PHE A 81 1.81 -15.03 -3.82
C PHE A 81 2.34 -13.59 -3.85
N THR A 82 2.69 -13.04 -2.68
CA THR A 82 3.15 -11.65 -2.57
C THR A 82 4.52 -11.44 -3.21
N THR A 83 5.43 -12.42 -3.07
CA THR A 83 6.76 -12.40 -3.71
C THR A 83 6.62 -12.50 -5.23
N ALA A 84 5.80 -13.43 -5.72
CA ALA A 84 5.52 -13.56 -7.15
C ALA A 84 4.92 -12.27 -7.73
N THR A 85 3.90 -11.70 -7.06
CA THR A 85 3.31 -10.41 -7.47
C THR A 85 4.37 -9.32 -7.59
N THR A 86 5.31 -9.27 -6.68
CA THR A 86 6.43 -8.33 -6.69
C THR A 86 7.35 -8.53 -7.87
N ILE A 87 7.76 -9.76 -8.12
CA ILE A 87 8.63 -10.10 -9.26
C ILE A 87 7.94 -9.73 -10.56
N PHE A 88 6.67 -10.10 -10.73
CA PHE A 88 5.91 -9.76 -11.93
C PHE A 88 5.69 -8.26 -12.10
N LEU A 89 5.65 -7.48 -11.00
CA LEU A 89 5.49 -6.03 -11.08
C LEU A 89 6.64 -5.35 -11.84
N PHE A 90 7.86 -5.86 -11.74
CA PHE A 90 9.01 -5.34 -12.49
C PHE A 90 8.84 -5.47 -14.01
N PHE A 91 8.15 -6.51 -14.46
CA PHE A 91 7.94 -6.78 -15.88
C PHE A 91 6.61 -6.25 -16.41
N SER A 92 5.64 -6.07 -15.54
CA SER A 92 4.26 -5.72 -15.91
C SER A 92 4.15 -4.35 -16.59
N GLY A 93 5.02 -3.40 -16.26
CA GLY A 93 5.09 -2.11 -16.96
C GLY A 93 5.43 -2.27 -18.43
N THR A 94 6.49 -3.02 -18.74
CA THR A 94 6.89 -3.30 -20.12
C THR A 94 5.82 -4.07 -20.89
N VAL A 95 5.17 -5.04 -20.24
CA VAL A 95 4.06 -5.80 -20.84
C VAL A 95 2.87 -4.87 -21.14
N THR A 96 2.53 -3.97 -20.22
CA THR A 96 1.46 -2.99 -20.39
C THR A 96 1.77 -2.01 -21.55
N ASP A 97 3.00 -1.56 -21.67
CA ASP A 97 3.41 -0.67 -22.76
C ASP A 97 3.36 -1.38 -24.14
N TRP A 98 3.67 -2.67 -24.16
CA TRP A 98 3.61 -3.47 -25.37
C TRP A 98 2.17 -3.82 -25.80
N LEU A 99 1.32 -4.25 -24.86
CA LEU A 99 -0.07 -4.66 -25.13
C LEU A 99 -1.03 -3.46 -25.27
N GLY A 100 -0.66 -2.31 -24.66
CA GLY A 100 -1.54 -1.17 -24.47
C GLY A 100 -2.48 -1.31 -23.26
N ILE A 101 -3.07 -0.19 -22.82
CA ILE A 101 -3.90 -0.13 -21.61
C ILE A 101 -5.13 -1.03 -21.74
N ARG A 102 -5.83 -0.97 -22.88
CA ARG A 102 -7.08 -1.70 -23.10
C ARG A 102 -6.89 -3.21 -22.97
N VAL A 103 -5.94 -3.77 -23.73
CA VAL A 103 -5.69 -5.21 -23.72
C VAL A 103 -5.19 -5.66 -22.36
N SER A 104 -4.28 -4.90 -21.74
CA SER A 104 -3.70 -5.22 -20.44
C SER A 104 -4.75 -5.24 -19.34
N ILE A 105 -5.66 -4.27 -19.29
CA ILE A 105 -6.69 -4.23 -18.24
C ILE A 105 -7.69 -5.39 -18.41
N HIS A 106 -8.08 -5.73 -19.66
CA HIS A 106 -8.96 -6.87 -19.90
C HIS A 106 -8.30 -8.18 -19.54
N ALA A 107 -7.06 -8.41 -19.97
CA ALA A 107 -6.31 -9.63 -19.63
C ALA A 107 -6.18 -9.78 -18.12
N ALA A 108 -5.83 -8.69 -17.43
CA ALA A 108 -5.68 -8.69 -15.99
C ALA A 108 -6.99 -8.95 -15.26
N MET A 109 -8.08 -8.28 -15.63
CA MET A 109 -9.38 -8.45 -14.96
C MET A 109 -10.00 -9.81 -15.24
N ILE A 110 -9.95 -10.32 -16.47
CA ILE A 110 -10.45 -11.65 -16.81
C ILE A 110 -9.61 -12.72 -16.12
N GLY A 111 -8.27 -12.62 -16.16
CA GLY A 111 -7.38 -13.57 -15.49
C GLY A 111 -7.61 -13.63 -14.00
N GLN A 112 -7.70 -12.49 -13.32
CA GLN A 112 -8.06 -12.44 -11.90
C GLN A 112 -9.46 -13.01 -11.64
N GLY A 113 -10.45 -12.64 -12.46
CA GLY A 113 -11.82 -13.12 -12.31
C GLY A 113 -11.91 -14.64 -12.34
N ILE A 114 -11.29 -15.27 -13.34
CA ILE A 114 -11.26 -16.73 -13.47
C ILE A 114 -10.53 -17.37 -12.28
N LEU A 115 -9.34 -16.87 -11.91
CA LEU A 115 -8.55 -17.47 -10.86
C LEU A 115 -9.17 -17.27 -9.47
N ARG A 116 -9.80 -16.12 -9.19
CA ARG A 116 -10.59 -15.90 -7.98
C ARG A 116 -11.75 -16.90 -7.88
N LEU A 117 -12.45 -17.15 -8.99
CA LEU A 117 -13.52 -18.16 -9.00
C LEU A 117 -12.99 -19.56 -8.69
N LEU A 118 -11.87 -19.96 -9.29
CA LEU A 118 -11.25 -21.26 -9.02
C LEU A 118 -10.80 -21.39 -7.57
N VAL A 119 -10.22 -20.32 -6.98
CA VAL A 119 -9.88 -20.30 -5.55
C VAL A 119 -11.12 -20.43 -4.67
N ALA A 120 -12.22 -19.75 -5.02
CA ALA A 120 -13.49 -19.89 -4.33
C ALA A 120 -14.02 -21.33 -4.37
N VAL A 121 -13.97 -21.98 -5.53
CA VAL A 121 -14.39 -23.38 -5.72
C VAL A 121 -13.56 -24.31 -4.80
N VAL A 122 -12.24 -24.16 -4.77
CA VAL A 122 -11.36 -24.93 -3.87
C VAL A 122 -11.76 -24.74 -2.41
N GLY A 123 -12.09 -23.50 -2.01
CA GLY A 123 -12.50 -23.19 -0.64
C GLY A 123 -13.89 -23.72 -0.26
N LEU A 124 -14.83 -23.76 -1.22
CA LEU A 124 -16.22 -24.18 -1.01
C LEU A 124 -16.40 -25.70 -1.10
N MET A 125 -15.48 -26.41 -1.76
CA MET A 125 -15.58 -27.86 -1.97
C MET A 125 -14.65 -28.63 -1.03
N PRO A 126 -15.14 -29.17 0.11
CA PRO A 126 -14.31 -29.94 1.04
C PRO A 126 -13.67 -31.19 0.42
N SER A 127 -14.30 -31.78 -0.59
CA SER A 127 -13.83 -32.96 -1.30
C SER A 127 -12.81 -32.66 -2.42
N PHE A 128 -12.43 -31.41 -2.64
CA PHE A 128 -11.47 -31.05 -3.68
C PHE A 128 -10.10 -31.68 -3.37
N PRO A 129 -9.47 -32.40 -4.32
CA PRO A 129 -8.20 -33.08 -4.07
C PRO A 129 -7.07 -32.08 -3.87
N HIS A 130 -6.18 -32.37 -2.91
CA HIS A 130 -5.00 -31.55 -2.63
C HIS A 130 -5.30 -30.03 -2.49
N ARG A 131 -6.36 -29.68 -1.76
CA ARG A 131 -6.87 -28.31 -1.62
C ARG A 131 -5.79 -27.28 -1.29
N GLY A 132 -4.87 -27.60 -0.38
CA GLY A 132 -3.78 -26.71 0.02
C GLY A 132 -2.88 -26.35 -1.14
N LEU A 133 -2.42 -27.38 -1.87
CA LEU A 133 -1.58 -27.18 -3.04
C LEU A 133 -2.34 -26.43 -4.16
N ALA A 134 -3.58 -26.83 -4.41
CA ALA A 134 -4.40 -26.18 -5.43
C ALA A 134 -4.61 -24.69 -5.15
N ALA A 135 -4.99 -24.32 -3.92
CA ALA A 135 -5.16 -22.92 -3.54
C ALA A 135 -3.85 -22.13 -3.67
N THR A 136 -2.72 -22.69 -3.23
CA THR A 136 -1.40 -22.07 -3.33
C THR A 136 -0.99 -21.84 -4.78
N VAL A 137 -1.17 -22.84 -5.65
CA VAL A 137 -0.86 -22.72 -7.09
C VAL A 137 -1.76 -21.69 -7.77
N LEU A 138 -3.06 -21.68 -7.47
CA LEU A 138 -3.99 -20.70 -8.04
C LEU A 138 -3.67 -19.26 -7.59
N LEU A 139 -3.31 -19.06 -6.34
CA LEU A 139 -2.84 -17.76 -5.85
C LEU A 139 -1.54 -17.34 -6.56
N PHE A 140 -0.58 -18.26 -6.72
CA PHE A 140 0.63 -17.98 -7.47
C PHE A 140 0.34 -17.59 -8.93
N LEU A 141 -0.52 -18.31 -9.62
CA LEU A 141 -0.94 -18.01 -11.00
C LEU A 141 -1.70 -16.67 -11.11
N MET A 142 -2.34 -16.21 -10.04
CA MET A 142 -3.02 -14.91 -10.00
C MET A 142 -2.04 -13.74 -9.90
N ALA A 143 -0.83 -13.95 -9.40
CA ALA A 143 0.16 -12.92 -9.14
C ALA A 143 0.51 -12.03 -10.36
N PRO A 144 0.75 -12.55 -11.59
CA PRO A 144 1.03 -11.70 -12.75
C PRO A 144 -0.13 -10.79 -13.12
N PHE A 145 -1.36 -11.25 -13.00
CA PHE A 145 -2.55 -10.44 -13.29
C PHE A 145 -2.74 -9.34 -12.23
N MET A 146 -2.45 -9.62 -10.96
CA MET A 146 -2.45 -8.62 -9.89
C MET A 146 -1.39 -7.55 -10.11
N ALA A 147 -0.19 -7.93 -10.51
CA ALA A 147 0.88 -7.01 -10.85
C ALA A 147 0.49 -6.12 -12.05
N MET A 148 -0.11 -6.71 -13.08
CA MET A 148 -0.51 -6.00 -14.30
C MET A 148 -1.60 -4.95 -14.00
N VAL A 149 -2.59 -5.23 -13.16
CA VAL A 149 -3.62 -4.25 -12.77
C VAL A 149 -3.00 -3.02 -12.15
N GLN A 150 -2.05 -3.18 -11.22
CA GLN A 150 -1.42 -2.05 -10.55
C GLN A 150 -0.68 -1.12 -11.53
N THR A 151 0.04 -1.69 -12.48
CA THR A 151 0.77 -0.90 -13.49
C THR A 151 -0.15 -0.28 -14.53
N VAL A 152 -1.21 -0.98 -14.95
CA VAL A 152 -2.19 -0.45 -15.91
C VAL A 152 -2.90 0.78 -15.34
N PHE A 153 -3.33 0.76 -14.08
CA PHE A 153 -3.99 1.92 -13.48
C PHE A 153 -3.07 3.14 -13.41
N GLN A 154 -1.80 2.95 -13.06
CA GLN A 154 -0.83 4.05 -13.03
C GLN A 154 -0.55 4.59 -14.44
N SER A 155 -0.39 3.70 -15.43
CA SER A 155 -0.19 4.07 -16.83
C SER A 155 -1.40 4.81 -17.40
N ALA A 156 -2.63 4.32 -17.12
CA ALA A 156 -3.86 4.97 -17.53
C ALA A 156 -4.01 6.35 -16.90
N ASN A 157 -3.73 6.47 -15.60
CA ASN A 157 -3.77 7.75 -14.91
C ASN A 157 -2.81 8.77 -15.55
N ARG A 158 -1.60 8.35 -15.91
CA ARG A 158 -0.63 9.20 -16.59
C ARG A 158 -1.08 9.60 -17.99
N ARG A 159 -1.62 8.66 -18.79
CA ARG A 159 -1.99 8.90 -20.19
C ARG A 159 -3.29 9.68 -20.36
N TYR A 160 -4.23 9.54 -19.42
CA TYR A 160 -5.54 10.19 -19.48
C TYR A 160 -5.60 11.54 -18.75
N THR A 161 -4.48 12.01 -18.20
CA THR A 161 -4.34 13.33 -17.56
C THR A 161 -3.34 14.19 -18.33
N THR A 162 -3.57 15.50 -18.34
CA THR A 162 -2.62 16.50 -18.84
C THR A 162 -1.53 16.77 -17.81
N GLU A 163 -0.48 17.50 -18.17
CA GLU A 163 0.57 17.91 -17.21
C GLU A 163 -0.01 18.67 -16.02
N THR A 164 -0.99 19.54 -16.26
CA THR A 164 -1.65 20.34 -15.22
C THR A 164 -2.55 19.54 -14.30
N SER A 165 -3.24 18.51 -14.82
CA SER A 165 -4.19 17.68 -14.05
C SER A 165 -3.56 16.40 -13.48
N ARG A 166 -2.32 16.08 -13.84
CA ARG A 166 -1.66 14.81 -13.46
C ARG A 166 -1.53 14.63 -11.96
N SER A 167 -1.09 15.66 -11.25
CA SER A 167 -0.94 15.62 -9.78
C SER A 167 -2.28 15.36 -9.08
N ALA A 168 -3.33 16.10 -9.49
CA ALA A 168 -4.68 15.88 -8.98
C ALA A 168 -5.21 14.49 -9.34
N GLY A 169 -4.88 13.99 -10.54
CA GLY A 169 -5.25 12.65 -10.99
C GLY A 169 -4.65 11.53 -10.11
N PHE A 170 -3.37 11.62 -9.76
CA PHE A 170 -2.73 10.67 -8.84
C PHE A 170 -3.28 10.79 -7.41
N SER A 171 -3.61 12.01 -6.98
CA SER A 171 -4.24 12.24 -5.67
C SER A 171 -5.63 11.59 -5.59
N LEU A 172 -6.43 11.70 -6.65
CA LEU A 172 -7.74 11.04 -6.73
C LEU A 172 -7.59 9.51 -6.78
N TRP A 173 -6.61 8.99 -7.53
CA TRP A 173 -6.30 7.56 -7.56
C TRP A 173 -5.98 7.02 -6.17
N TYR A 174 -5.15 7.72 -5.40
CA TYR A 174 -4.79 7.35 -4.04
C TYR A 174 -5.99 7.46 -3.07
N LEU A 175 -6.83 8.48 -3.24
CA LEU A 175 -8.07 8.63 -2.48
C LEU A 175 -9.03 7.47 -2.77
N ALA A 176 -9.26 7.14 -4.04
CA ALA A 176 -10.12 6.03 -4.44
C ALA A 176 -9.60 4.68 -3.91
N MET A 177 -8.28 4.46 -3.90
CA MET A 177 -7.65 3.29 -3.31
C MET A 177 -7.97 3.16 -1.81
N ASN A 178 -7.87 4.23 -1.03
CA ASN A 178 -8.16 4.21 0.40
C ASN A 178 -9.66 4.05 0.69
N ILE A 179 -10.53 4.68 -0.09
CA ILE A 179 -11.98 4.46 0.00
C ILE A 179 -12.30 2.98 -0.31
N GLY A 180 -11.68 2.42 -1.35
CA GLY A 180 -11.80 1.00 -1.68
C GLY A 180 -11.31 0.10 -0.55
N ALA A 181 -10.18 0.42 0.07
CA ALA A 181 -9.65 -0.35 1.21
C ALA A 181 -10.62 -0.36 2.40
N ALA A 182 -11.23 0.79 2.73
CA ALA A 182 -12.23 0.88 3.77
C ALA A 182 -13.50 0.07 3.41
N ALA A 183 -13.98 0.21 2.18
CA ALA A 183 -15.13 -0.56 1.68
C ALA A 183 -14.87 -2.07 1.70
N GLY A 184 -13.65 -2.49 1.35
CA GLY A 184 -13.22 -3.89 1.44
C GLY A 184 -13.25 -4.43 2.87
N GLY A 185 -12.87 -3.62 3.85
CA GLY A 185 -13.04 -3.96 5.27
C GLY A 185 -14.52 -4.20 5.63
N PHE A 186 -15.40 -3.24 5.31
CA PHE A 186 -16.83 -3.42 5.59
C PHE A 186 -17.44 -4.62 4.84
N LEU A 187 -17.00 -4.89 3.60
CA LEU A 187 -17.43 -6.06 2.85
C LEU A 187 -17.14 -7.36 3.61
N ILE A 188 -15.98 -7.48 4.25
CA ILE A 188 -15.62 -8.65 5.07
C ILE A 188 -16.60 -8.84 6.23
N ASP A 189 -16.92 -7.77 6.96
CA ASP A 189 -17.84 -7.88 8.10
C ASP A 189 -19.27 -8.17 7.65
N ILE A 190 -19.72 -7.62 6.53
CA ILE A 190 -21.03 -7.96 5.93
C ILE A 190 -21.06 -9.45 5.56
N ASP A 191 -20.05 -9.96 4.86
CA ASP A 191 -19.97 -11.36 4.44
C ASP A 191 -19.99 -12.30 5.65
N ARG A 192 -19.14 -12.05 6.65
CA ARG A 192 -18.94 -12.94 7.79
C ARG A 192 -20.02 -12.83 8.87
N LEU A 193 -20.39 -11.61 9.25
CA LEU A 193 -21.23 -11.36 10.42
C LEU A 193 -22.72 -11.22 10.06
N SER A 194 -23.02 -10.53 8.93
CA SER A 194 -24.40 -10.30 8.53
C SER A 194 -24.96 -11.46 7.70
N LEU A 195 -24.23 -11.88 6.67
CA LEU A 195 -24.66 -12.95 5.77
C LEU A 195 -24.26 -14.34 6.30
N LYS A 196 -23.30 -14.40 7.24
CA LYS A 196 -22.73 -15.62 7.80
C LYS A 196 -22.21 -16.57 6.71
N TRP A 197 -21.65 -15.98 5.67
CA TRP A 197 -21.08 -16.70 4.55
C TRP A 197 -19.64 -17.15 4.85
N SER A 198 -19.19 -18.10 4.07
CA SER A 198 -17.81 -18.57 4.12
C SER A 198 -16.87 -17.53 3.49
N ASN A 199 -15.68 -17.33 4.05
CA ASN A 199 -14.67 -16.42 3.48
C ASN A 199 -14.38 -16.67 1.99
N ALA A 200 -14.70 -17.86 1.47
CA ALA A 200 -14.58 -18.20 0.05
C ALA A 200 -15.51 -17.36 -0.85
N HIS A 201 -16.64 -16.88 -0.32
CA HIS A 201 -17.57 -16.05 -1.09
C HIS A 201 -16.97 -14.68 -1.46
N ILE A 202 -16.05 -14.16 -0.66
CA ILE A 202 -15.32 -12.92 -1.02
C ILE A 202 -14.52 -13.11 -2.31
N PHE A 203 -13.95 -14.30 -2.54
CA PHE A 203 -13.31 -14.64 -3.82
C PHE A 203 -14.33 -14.71 -4.96
N THR A 204 -15.54 -15.23 -4.71
CA THR A 204 -16.63 -15.26 -5.71
C THR A 204 -17.08 -13.83 -6.05
N ILE A 205 -17.33 -12.99 -5.04
CA ILE A 205 -17.66 -11.57 -5.23
C ILE A 205 -16.55 -10.88 -6.02
N GLY A 206 -15.29 -11.15 -5.65
CA GLY A 206 -14.12 -10.63 -6.35
C GLY A 206 -14.01 -11.08 -7.81
N SER A 207 -14.44 -12.30 -8.12
CA SER A 207 -14.52 -12.79 -9.51
C SER A 207 -15.56 -12.01 -10.31
N VAL A 208 -16.78 -11.90 -9.79
CA VAL A 208 -17.88 -11.15 -10.44
C VAL A 208 -17.46 -9.68 -10.64
N ALA A 209 -16.89 -9.05 -9.63
CA ALA A 209 -16.44 -7.67 -9.70
C ALA A 209 -15.35 -7.48 -10.77
N ALA A 210 -14.35 -8.38 -10.87
CA ALA A 210 -13.31 -8.30 -11.88
C ALA A 210 -13.88 -8.44 -13.31
N LEU A 211 -14.78 -9.38 -13.53
CA LEU A 211 -15.45 -9.55 -14.83
C LEU A 211 -16.33 -8.35 -15.20
N ALA A 212 -17.06 -7.78 -14.21
CA ALA A 212 -17.83 -6.56 -14.39
C ALA A 212 -16.91 -5.36 -14.74
N CYS A 213 -15.77 -5.23 -14.07
CA CYS A 213 -14.75 -4.22 -14.39
C CYS A 213 -14.21 -4.37 -15.81
N SER A 214 -13.97 -5.61 -16.26
CA SER A 214 -13.62 -5.88 -17.67
C SER A 214 -14.72 -5.43 -18.62
N GLY A 215 -15.99 -5.68 -18.31
CA GLY A 215 -17.13 -5.20 -19.07
C GLY A 215 -17.20 -3.66 -19.14
N ILE A 216 -17.08 -2.99 -18.00
CA ILE A 216 -17.08 -1.52 -17.92
C ILE A 216 -15.97 -0.93 -18.81
N THR A 217 -14.75 -1.42 -18.68
CA THR A 217 -13.62 -0.92 -19.47
C THR A 217 -13.77 -1.23 -20.97
N PHE A 218 -14.38 -2.37 -21.33
CA PHE A 218 -14.65 -2.71 -22.72
C PHE A 218 -15.53 -1.67 -23.42
N PHE A 219 -16.55 -1.17 -22.76
CA PHE A 219 -17.45 -0.17 -23.32
C PHE A 219 -16.87 1.25 -23.24
N LEU A 220 -16.08 1.58 -22.24
CA LEU A 220 -15.53 2.92 -22.04
C LEU A 220 -14.28 3.16 -22.88
N ILE A 221 -13.34 2.22 -22.94
CA ILE A 221 -12.07 2.39 -23.64
C ILE A 221 -12.19 1.88 -25.08
N ARG A 222 -12.72 2.71 -25.98
CA ARG A 222 -12.94 2.32 -27.38
C ARG A 222 -11.75 2.58 -28.30
N ASN A 223 -11.01 3.66 -28.08
CA ASN A 223 -9.94 4.09 -28.97
C ASN A 223 -8.74 4.64 -28.20
N GLU A 224 -7.79 3.76 -27.91
CA GLU A 224 -6.62 4.06 -27.05
C GLU A 224 -5.67 5.09 -27.68
N ARG A 225 -5.52 5.10 -29.01
CA ARG A 225 -4.59 6.00 -29.70
C ARG A 225 -5.00 7.48 -29.64
N GLN A 226 -6.30 7.77 -29.46
CA GLN A 226 -6.82 9.14 -29.33
C GLN A 226 -6.82 9.66 -27.91
N LEU A 227 -6.47 8.84 -26.93
CA LEU A 227 -6.60 9.16 -25.50
C LEU A 227 -5.27 9.51 -24.84
N ASP A 228 -4.16 9.44 -25.55
CA ASP A 228 -2.84 9.77 -24.99
C ASP A 228 -2.67 11.30 -24.89
N LEU A 229 -3.21 11.87 -23.80
CA LEU A 229 -3.08 13.29 -23.48
C LEU A 229 -1.73 13.63 -22.83
N GLY A 230 -0.97 12.62 -22.43
CA GLY A 230 0.34 12.76 -21.77
C GLY A 230 1.53 12.63 -22.72
N ALA A 231 1.32 12.38 -24.02
CA ALA A 231 2.40 12.42 -24.99
C ALA A 231 2.87 13.87 -25.20
N PRO A 232 4.18 14.14 -25.22
CA PRO A 232 4.66 15.45 -25.67
C PRO A 232 4.10 15.70 -27.06
N SER A 233 3.49 16.85 -27.26
CA SER A 233 2.91 17.26 -28.55
C SER A 233 4.03 17.39 -29.61
N THR A 234 4.37 16.28 -30.26
CA THR A 234 5.25 16.23 -31.42
C THR A 234 4.51 16.56 -32.73
N SER A 235 3.38 17.28 -32.63
CA SER A 235 2.69 17.83 -33.80
C SER A 235 2.82 19.34 -33.84
N ALA A 236 4.02 19.83 -34.08
CA ALA A 236 4.23 21.13 -34.72
C ALA A 236 4.85 20.83 -36.09
N SER A 237 3.98 20.86 -37.08
CA SER A 237 4.32 20.95 -38.48
C SER A 237 5.42 21.97 -38.76
N GLY A 238 6.40 21.53 -39.55
CA GLY A 238 7.10 22.34 -40.54
C GLY A 238 7.67 23.67 -40.08
N GLY A 239 8.92 23.69 -39.66
CA GLY A 239 9.70 24.89 -39.48
C GLY A 239 11.05 24.53 -38.89
N GLY A 240 12.07 24.37 -39.71
CA GLY A 240 13.42 24.05 -39.28
C GLY A 240 13.94 25.01 -38.23
N ALA A 241 14.06 24.57 -37.01
CA ALA A 241 14.92 25.16 -36.00
C ALA A 241 16.13 24.22 -35.83
N PRO A 242 17.36 24.79 -35.70
CA PRO A 242 18.56 23.97 -35.61
C PRO A 242 18.52 23.12 -34.37
N ALA A 243 18.83 21.82 -34.58
CA ALA A 243 18.98 20.87 -33.49
C ALA A 243 19.90 21.43 -32.39
N ALA A 244 19.38 21.51 -31.17
CA ALA A 244 20.19 21.83 -30.01
C ALA A 244 21.31 20.77 -29.89
N PRO A 245 22.56 21.18 -29.65
CA PRO A 245 23.66 20.24 -29.52
C PRO A 245 23.55 19.49 -28.23
N GLY A 246 23.47 18.17 -28.34
CA GLY A 246 23.68 17.27 -27.21
C GLY A 246 22.49 16.40 -26.79
N ILE A 247 21.97 15.59 -27.71
CA ILE A 247 21.34 14.33 -27.32
C ILE A 247 22.49 13.40 -26.91
N ALA A 248 22.85 13.45 -25.61
CA ALA A 248 23.73 12.44 -25.03
C ALA A 248 23.14 11.07 -25.37
N ALA A 249 23.91 10.20 -25.99
CA ALA A 249 23.53 8.86 -26.37
C ALA A 249 22.80 8.21 -25.17
N LYS A 250 21.57 7.73 -25.37
CA LYS A 250 20.80 7.05 -24.31
C LYS A 250 21.69 5.93 -23.79
N LYS A 251 22.22 6.10 -22.56
CA LYS A 251 23.04 5.08 -21.90
C LYS A 251 22.20 3.79 -21.82
N ASN A 252 22.86 2.67 -22.01
CA ASN A 252 22.24 1.37 -21.87
C ASN A 252 21.66 1.23 -20.44
N PRO A 253 20.41 0.77 -20.26
CA PRO A 253 19.81 0.59 -18.93
C PRO A 253 20.69 -0.17 -17.94
N VAL A 254 21.48 -1.15 -18.40
CA VAL A 254 22.45 -1.89 -17.56
C VAL A 254 23.57 -0.98 -17.08
N GLN A 255 24.05 -0.07 -17.92
CA GLN A 255 25.09 0.88 -17.54
C GLN A 255 24.57 1.89 -16.51
N ILE A 256 23.34 2.37 -16.67
CA ILE A 256 22.68 3.25 -15.69
C ILE A 256 22.54 2.52 -14.35
N ALA A 257 22.09 1.25 -14.37
CA ALA A 257 21.96 0.46 -13.14
C ALA A 257 23.31 0.26 -12.43
N LEU A 258 24.38 -0.01 -13.18
CA LEU A 258 25.73 -0.17 -12.63
C LEU A 258 26.30 1.15 -12.07
N GLU A 259 26.03 2.29 -12.71
CA GLU A 259 26.38 3.61 -12.20
C GLU A 259 25.67 3.91 -10.90
N VAL A 260 24.35 3.68 -10.85
CA VAL A 260 23.50 3.88 -9.66
C VAL A 260 24.00 3.03 -8.48
N VAL A 261 24.37 1.76 -8.72
CA VAL A 261 24.88 0.87 -7.64
C VAL A 261 26.21 1.36 -7.07
N ARG A 262 27.01 2.11 -7.82
CA ARG A 262 28.27 2.69 -7.34
C ARG A 262 28.11 3.99 -6.56
N GLU A 263 26.90 4.62 -6.65
CA GLU A 263 26.65 5.88 -5.98
C GLU A 263 26.48 5.72 -4.46
N PRO A 264 27.26 6.42 -3.63
CA PRO A 264 27.12 6.37 -2.17
C PRO A 264 25.72 6.77 -1.67
N THR A 265 25.05 7.63 -2.44
CA THR A 265 23.69 8.09 -2.14
C THR A 265 22.68 6.97 -2.17
N LEU A 266 22.83 6.01 -3.10
CA LEU A 266 21.99 4.81 -3.13
C LEU A 266 22.11 4.01 -1.83
N TRP A 267 23.34 3.77 -1.37
CA TRP A 267 23.57 2.97 -0.17
C TRP A 267 23.07 3.63 1.10
N ARG A 268 23.07 4.98 1.16
CA ARG A 268 22.41 5.74 2.24
C ARG A 268 20.88 5.54 2.21
N LEU A 269 20.27 5.56 1.02
CA LEU A 269 18.85 5.27 0.85
C LEU A 269 18.54 3.83 1.28
N VAL A 270 19.31 2.85 0.80
CA VAL A 270 19.15 1.43 1.15
C VAL A 270 19.29 1.22 2.66
N ALA A 271 20.28 1.86 3.30
CA ALA A 271 20.46 1.79 4.74
C ALA A 271 19.28 2.41 5.50
N LEU A 272 18.81 3.60 5.09
CA LEU A 272 17.63 4.22 5.70
C LEU A 272 16.41 3.32 5.59
N ILE A 273 16.19 2.74 4.42
CA ILE A 273 15.08 1.84 4.15
C ILE A 273 15.18 0.57 5.00
N ALA A 274 16.38 -0.02 5.11
CA ALA A 274 16.62 -1.20 5.95
C ALA A 274 16.35 -0.88 7.43
N LEU A 275 16.73 0.30 7.90
CA LEU A 275 16.47 0.75 9.27
C LEU A 275 14.98 0.95 9.56
N ILE A 276 14.22 1.53 8.63
CA ILE A 276 12.78 1.73 8.81
C ILE A 276 11.93 0.53 8.39
N LEU A 277 12.56 -0.57 7.94
CA LEU A 277 11.85 -1.77 7.48
C LEU A 277 10.91 -2.34 8.53
N GLY A 278 11.32 -2.35 9.81
CA GLY A 278 10.49 -2.80 10.92
C GLY A 278 9.22 -1.97 11.10
N ALA A 279 9.33 -0.63 10.99
CA ALA A 279 8.16 0.25 11.03
C ALA A 279 7.26 0.04 9.79
N ARG A 280 7.86 -0.22 8.63
CA ARG A 280 7.14 -0.55 7.40
C ARG A 280 6.41 -1.89 7.50
N ALA A 281 6.98 -2.86 8.19
CA ALA A 281 6.40 -4.18 8.39
C ALA A 281 5.08 -4.13 9.19
N VAL A 282 4.83 -3.09 10.00
CA VAL A 282 3.57 -2.92 10.75
C VAL A 282 2.37 -2.95 9.80
N PHE A 283 2.49 -2.38 8.61
CA PHE A 283 1.43 -2.40 7.60
C PHE A 283 1.21 -3.80 7.00
N ALA A 284 2.24 -4.62 6.93
CA ALA A 284 2.07 -6.02 6.53
C ALA A 284 1.41 -6.85 7.63
N TYR A 285 1.71 -6.57 8.91
CA TYR A 285 1.02 -7.22 10.04
C TYR A 285 -0.49 -6.97 10.02
N LEU A 286 -0.91 -5.78 9.60
CA LEU A 286 -2.32 -5.39 9.48
C LEU A 286 -3.13 -6.38 8.64
N TYR A 287 -2.56 -6.88 7.56
CA TYR A 287 -3.23 -7.79 6.64
C TYR A 287 -2.94 -9.28 6.90
N LEU A 288 -1.80 -9.59 7.48
CA LEU A 288 -1.30 -10.98 7.54
C LEU A 288 -1.39 -11.60 8.93
N LEU A 289 -1.24 -10.78 9.97
CA LEU A 289 -1.17 -11.25 11.35
C LEU A 289 -2.40 -10.85 12.18
N MET A 290 -2.83 -9.59 12.10
CA MET A 290 -3.92 -9.05 12.90
C MET A 290 -5.27 -9.77 12.69
N PRO A 291 -5.70 -10.18 11.47
CA PRO A 291 -6.97 -10.86 11.31
C PRO A 291 -7.09 -12.13 12.15
N LYS A 292 -6.08 -12.99 12.14
CA LYS A 292 -6.05 -14.21 12.97
C LYS A 292 -5.92 -13.88 14.46
N TYR A 293 -5.11 -12.89 14.82
CA TYR A 293 -5.00 -12.41 16.19
C TYR A 293 -6.37 -11.97 16.73
N TRP A 294 -7.13 -11.17 16.00
CA TRP A 294 -8.46 -10.72 16.42
C TRP A 294 -9.44 -11.88 16.57
N LEU A 295 -9.46 -12.82 15.63
CA LEU A 295 -10.31 -14.00 15.72
C LEU A 295 -10.00 -14.86 16.95
N ARG A 296 -8.74 -14.92 17.38
CA ARG A 296 -8.26 -15.75 18.50
C ARG A 296 -8.38 -15.08 19.85
N THR A 297 -8.36 -13.75 19.92
CA THR A 297 -8.42 -12.98 21.17
C THR A 297 -9.76 -12.32 21.40
N ILE A 298 -10.43 -11.81 20.37
CA ILE A 298 -11.76 -11.21 20.47
C ILE A 298 -12.85 -12.28 20.25
N GLY A 299 -12.61 -13.23 19.35
CA GLY A 299 -13.54 -14.31 19.03
C GLY A 299 -14.09 -14.23 17.60
N ALA A 300 -14.97 -15.19 17.27
CA ALA A 300 -15.56 -15.33 15.93
C ALA A 300 -16.37 -14.11 15.47
N GLU A 301 -16.96 -13.38 16.43
CA GLU A 301 -17.73 -12.15 16.17
C GLU A 301 -16.85 -10.90 16.02
N ALA A 302 -15.51 -11.04 15.98
CA ALA A 302 -14.61 -9.92 15.78
C ALA A 302 -14.92 -9.19 14.47
N ARG A 303 -15.19 -7.88 14.59
CA ARG A 303 -15.40 -6.98 13.44
C ARG A 303 -14.05 -6.61 12.82
N MET A 304 -13.36 -7.63 12.29
CA MET A 304 -12.00 -7.44 11.79
C MET A 304 -11.96 -6.51 10.57
N GLY A 305 -13.00 -6.52 9.75
CA GLY A 305 -13.10 -5.61 8.62
C GLY A 305 -13.26 -4.16 9.04
N THR A 306 -14.11 -3.89 10.04
CA THR A 306 -14.28 -2.55 10.63
C THR A 306 -12.96 -2.07 11.26
N LEU A 307 -12.26 -2.91 12.02
CA LEU A 307 -10.96 -2.57 12.60
C LEU A 307 -9.95 -2.17 11.52
N GLN A 308 -9.92 -2.90 10.41
CA GLN A 308 -9.03 -2.58 9.30
C GLN A 308 -9.43 -1.31 8.55
N ALA A 309 -10.71 -1.02 8.43
CA ALA A 309 -11.22 0.18 7.76
C ALA A 309 -10.83 1.49 8.51
N ILE A 310 -10.49 1.42 9.80
CA ILE A 310 -10.04 2.60 10.57
C ILE A 310 -8.83 3.26 9.90
N ASN A 311 -7.83 2.48 9.49
CA ASN A 311 -6.62 3.03 8.90
C ASN A 311 -6.90 3.80 7.59
N PRO A 312 -7.46 3.23 6.52
CA PRO A 312 -7.70 3.96 5.29
C PRO A 312 -8.68 5.14 5.45
N ILE A 313 -9.66 5.05 6.36
CA ILE A 313 -10.55 6.18 6.68
C ILE A 313 -9.73 7.33 7.28
N LEU A 314 -8.89 7.06 8.28
CA LEU A 314 -8.06 8.08 8.90
C LEU A 314 -7.00 8.62 7.93
N ILE A 315 -6.50 7.83 6.98
CA ILE A 315 -5.60 8.31 5.93
C ILE A 315 -6.32 9.32 5.03
N VAL A 316 -7.55 9.04 4.59
CA VAL A 316 -8.35 9.96 3.77
C VAL A 316 -8.52 11.31 4.48
N PHE A 317 -8.96 11.30 5.72
CA PHE A 317 -9.11 12.53 6.52
C PHE A 317 -7.76 13.17 6.84
N GLY A 318 -6.77 12.35 7.18
CA GLY A 318 -5.44 12.80 7.55
C GLY A 318 -4.74 13.55 6.42
N ILE A 319 -4.83 13.08 5.18
CA ILE A 319 -4.25 13.76 4.02
C ILE A 319 -4.84 15.18 3.88
N ILE A 320 -6.16 15.29 4.00
CA ILE A 320 -6.85 16.59 3.87
C ILE A 320 -6.45 17.55 5.00
N LEU A 321 -6.32 17.05 6.23
CA LEU A 321 -6.06 17.88 7.41
C LEU A 321 -4.56 18.13 7.64
N PHE A 322 -3.70 17.13 7.44
CA PHE A 322 -2.28 17.20 7.85
C PHE A 322 -1.33 17.72 6.74
N ILE A 323 -1.62 17.46 5.46
CA ILE A 323 -0.74 17.96 4.38
C ILE A 323 -0.52 19.49 4.50
N PRO A 324 -1.54 20.33 4.77
CA PRO A 324 -1.34 21.75 4.92
C PRO A 324 -0.53 22.16 6.16
N LEU A 325 -0.49 21.32 7.21
CA LEU A 325 0.18 21.63 8.47
C LEU A 325 1.66 21.22 8.45
N VAL A 326 2.01 20.23 7.66
CA VAL A 326 3.25 19.47 7.75
C VAL A 326 4.40 20.07 6.93
N GLY A 327 4.12 21.04 6.05
CA GLY A 327 5.14 21.68 5.18
C GLY A 327 6.25 22.46 5.90
N ARG A 328 6.20 22.61 7.24
CA ARG A 328 7.16 23.38 8.04
C ARG A 328 8.27 22.54 8.67
N PHE A 329 8.16 21.22 8.64
CA PHE A 329 9.10 20.34 9.34
C PHE A 329 10.16 19.78 8.41
N ARG A 330 11.35 19.49 8.94
CA ARG A 330 12.45 18.89 8.19
C ARG A 330 12.06 17.48 7.71
N LEU A 331 12.23 17.23 6.43
CA LEU A 331 11.84 16.01 5.72
C LEU A 331 12.28 14.71 6.41
N PHE A 332 13.58 14.62 6.74
CA PHE A 332 14.13 13.44 7.43
C PHE A 332 13.51 13.22 8.82
N SER A 333 13.31 14.30 9.58
CA SER A 333 12.74 14.19 10.93
C SER A 333 11.30 13.66 10.88
N MET A 334 10.51 14.14 9.93
CA MET A 334 9.13 13.67 9.74
C MET A 334 9.09 12.20 9.34
N LEU A 335 9.97 11.80 8.43
CA LEU A 335 10.08 10.42 8.01
C LEU A 335 10.34 9.50 9.20
N VAL A 336 11.36 9.82 10.02
CA VAL A 336 11.75 8.94 11.12
C VAL A 336 10.76 9.00 12.30
N TYR A 337 10.31 10.18 12.72
CA TYR A 337 9.35 10.28 13.82
C TYR A 337 7.99 9.69 13.47
N GLY A 338 7.50 9.89 12.25
CA GLY A 338 6.28 9.24 11.78
C GLY A 338 6.40 7.71 11.76
N ALA A 339 7.54 7.18 11.29
CA ALA A 339 7.84 5.75 11.35
C ALA A 339 7.91 5.22 12.80
N MET A 340 8.49 6.00 13.73
CA MET A 340 8.50 5.68 15.16
C MET A 340 7.08 5.59 15.73
N ILE A 341 6.19 6.53 15.40
CA ILE A 341 4.79 6.50 15.83
C ILE A 341 4.12 5.22 15.31
N SER A 342 4.34 4.88 14.05
CA SER A 342 3.80 3.64 13.46
C SER A 342 4.34 2.38 14.15
N ALA A 343 5.64 2.32 14.45
CA ALA A 343 6.21 1.19 15.19
C ALA A 343 5.72 1.11 16.64
N ALA A 344 5.61 2.27 17.30
CA ALA A 344 5.12 2.38 18.68
C ALA A 344 3.62 2.04 18.81
N SER A 345 2.83 2.13 17.72
CA SER A 345 1.41 1.80 17.75
C SER A 345 1.15 0.37 18.26
N LEU A 346 2.05 -0.56 17.96
CA LEU A 346 1.95 -1.95 18.44
C LEU A 346 2.05 -2.08 19.97
N LEU A 347 2.61 -1.07 20.68
CA LEU A 347 2.65 -1.07 22.13
C LEU A 347 1.25 -1.07 22.76
N PHE A 348 0.24 -0.53 22.10
CA PHE A 348 -1.14 -0.66 22.58
C PHE A 348 -1.57 -2.13 22.67
N LEU A 349 -1.15 -2.96 21.72
CA LEU A 349 -1.44 -4.41 21.71
C LEU A 349 -0.53 -5.20 22.67
N ALA A 350 0.57 -4.61 23.11
CA ALA A 350 1.50 -5.20 24.06
C ALA A 350 1.06 -5.00 25.53
N VAL A 351 0.06 -4.16 25.79
CA VAL A 351 -0.48 -3.97 27.15
C VAL A 351 -1.17 -5.26 27.62
N PRO A 352 -0.93 -5.73 28.85
CA PRO A 352 -1.70 -6.84 29.40
C PRO A 352 -3.20 -6.51 29.44
N TYR A 353 -4.03 -7.33 28.83
CA TYR A 353 -5.46 -7.04 28.68
C TYR A 353 -6.18 -6.75 30.02
N ARG A 354 -5.75 -7.40 31.11
CA ARG A 354 -6.33 -7.22 32.46
C ARG A 354 -6.15 -5.80 33.02
N LEU A 355 -5.17 -5.05 32.53
CA LEU A 355 -5.00 -3.63 32.88
C LEU A 355 -6.02 -2.72 32.14
N VAL A 356 -6.62 -3.22 31.08
CA VAL A 356 -7.59 -2.47 30.26
C VAL A 356 -9.01 -2.84 30.64
N SER A 357 -9.32 -4.15 30.73
CA SER A 357 -10.64 -4.65 31.13
C SER A 357 -10.55 -6.10 31.60
N ALA A 358 -11.52 -6.49 32.45
CA ALA A 358 -11.73 -7.89 32.82
C ALA A 358 -12.28 -8.72 31.63
N ASP A 359 -13.01 -8.06 30.71
CA ASP A 359 -13.48 -8.66 29.46
C ASP A 359 -12.34 -8.65 28.43
N ILE A 360 -11.86 -9.85 28.09
CA ILE A 360 -10.76 -10.03 27.16
C ILE A 360 -11.10 -9.52 25.74
N ALA A 361 -12.32 -9.77 25.27
CA ALA A 361 -12.74 -9.37 23.93
C ALA A 361 -12.80 -7.84 23.80
N TYR A 362 -13.41 -7.17 24.78
CA TYR A 362 -13.47 -5.72 24.83
C TYR A 362 -12.07 -5.10 24.96
N ALA A 363 -11.20 -5.64 25.81
CA ALA A 363 -9.84 -5.15 25.99
C ALA A 363 -9.05 -5.20 24.66
N HIS A 364 -9.03 -6.35 24.01
CA HIS A 364 -8.32 -6.50 22.73
C HIS A 364 -8.93 -5.67 21.60
N TYR A 365 -10.26 -5.48 21.61
CA TYR A 365 -10.92 -4.60 20.65
C TYR A 365 -10.48 -3.15 20.83
N LEU A 366 -10.54 -2.62 22.07
CA LEU A 366 -10.14 -1.24 22.38
C LEU A 366 -8.64 -1.00 22.07
N MET A 367 -7.78 -1.94 22.47
CA MET A 367 -6.33 -1.89 22.19
C MET A 367 -6.07 -1.86 20.69
N SER A 368 -6.82 -2.64 19.90
CA SER A 368 -6.73 -2.65 18.44
C SER A 368 -7.15 -1.32 17.82
N VAL A 369 -8.25 -0.72 18.29
CA VAL A 369 -8.69 0.61 17.83
C VAL A 369 -7.62 1.66 18.09
N LEU A 370 -7.06 1.71 19.30
CA LEU A 370 -5.99 2.65 19.66
C LEU A 370 -4.73 2.42 18.81
N CYS A 371 -4.35 1.16 18.60
CA CYS A 371 -3.25 0.79 17.71
C CYS A 371 -3.49 1.33 16.29
N MET A 372 -4.68 1.11 15.73
CA MET A 372 -5.02 1.55 14.38
C MET A 372 -5.01 3.07 14.23
N ILE A 373 -5.49 3.81 15.25
CA ILE A 373 -5.44 5.28 15.25
C ILE A 373 -3.99 5.76 15.28
N ALA A 374 -3.17 5.25 16.18
CA ALA A 374 -1.76 5.63 16.29
C ALA A 374 -0.97 5.28 15.03
N LEU A 375 -1.20 4.10 14.46
CA LEU A 375 -0.62 3.66 13.19
C LEU A 375 -0.93 4.65 12.06
N SER A 376 -2.20 5.03 11.93
CA SER A 376 -2.67 5.94 10.87
C SER A 376 -2.07 7.34 11.02
N ILE A 377 -1.95 7.86 12.25
CA ILE A 377 -1.27 9.14 12.50
C ILE A 377 0.19 9.07 12.04
N GLY A 378 0.89 8.00 12.42
CA GLY A 378 2.27 7.79 11.97
C GLY A 378 2.37 7.76 10.44
N GLU A 379 1.49 7.00 9.77
CA GLU A 379 1.49 6.82 8.31
C GLU A 379 1.28 8.13 7.56
N VAL A 380 0.31 8.92 7.93
CA VAL A 380 0.05 10.23 7.31
C VAL A 380 1.29 11.13 7.37
N VAL A 381 2.06 11.03 8.45
CA VAL A 381 3.26 11.84 8.65
C VAL A 381 4.43 11.37 7.78
N TRP A 382 4.73 10.07 7.74
CA TRP A 382 5.98 9.58 7.15
C TRP A 382 5.83 9.06 5.71
N SER A 383 4.69 8.47 5.36
CA SER A 383 4.56 7.74 4.08
C SER A 383 4.77 8.63 2.86
N PRO A 384 4.16 9.84 2.75
CA PRO A 384 4.45 10.76 1.64
C PRO A 384 5.90 11.23 1.64
N LYS A 385 6.48 11.41 2.83
CA LYS A 385 7.83 11.94 3.01
C LYS A 385 8.94 10.97 2.59
N LEU A 386 8.67 9.68 2.55
CA LEU A 386 9.62 8.71 2.00
C LEU A 386 9.84 8.94 0.50
N TYR A 387 8.78 9.16 -0.25
CA TYR A 387 8.89 9.41 -1.69
C TYR A 387 9.54 10.76 -1.98
N GLU A 388 9.19 11.79 -1.22
CA GLU A 388 9.79 13.12 -1.30
C GLU A 388 11.29 13.07 -0.96
N TYR A 389 11.67 12.34 0.11
CA TYR A 389 13.07 12.12 0.47
C TYR A 389 13.83 11.40 -0.64
N THR A 390 13.24 10.33 -1.19
CA THR A 390 13.87 9.54 -2.25
C THR A 390 14.11 10.38 -3.50
N ALA A 391 13.14 11.20 -3.89
CA ALA A 391 13.29 12.11 -5.03
C ALA A 391 14.34 13.20 -4.77
N ALA A 392 14.40 13.74 -3.55
CA ALA A 392 15.33 14.81 -3.18
C ALA A 392 16.80 14.37 -3.16
N ILE A 393 17.08 13.08 -2.88
CA ILE A 393 18.46 12.56 -2.86
C ILE A 393 18.90 11.96 -4.21
N ALA A 394 17.95 11.71 -5.11
CA ALA A 394 18.25 11.14 -6.41
C ALA A 394 19.08 12.12 -7.27
N PRO A 395 20.13 11.66 -7.98
CA PRO A 395 20.79 12.46 -8.99
C PRO A 395 19.83 12.86 -10.10
N GLU A 396 20.09 14.02 -10.73
CA GLU A 396 19.26 14.52 -11.84
C GLU A 396 19.15 13.48 -12.97
N GLY A 397 17.91 13.19 -13.38
CA GLY A 397 17.60 12.20 -14.42
C GLY A 397 17.58 10.73 -13.95
N GLN A 398 17.80 10.45 -12.66
CA GLN A 398 17.76 9.11 -12.07
C GLN A 398 16.62 8.93 -11.06
N GLU A 399 15.74 9.91 -10.90
CA GLU A 399 14.67 9.94 -9.89
C GLU A 399 13.77 8.70 -10.00
N GLY A 400 13.45 8.26 -11.21
CA GLY A 400 12.64 7.08 -11.46
C GLY A 400 13.28 5.78 -10.94
N THR A 401 14.60 5.64 -11.09
CA THR A 401 15.36 4.49 -10.60
C THR A 401 15.37 4.46 -9.06
N TYR A 402 15.64 5.61 -8.42
CA TYR A 402 15.64 5.70 -6.96
C TYR A 402 14.26 5.46 -6.37
N LEU A 403 13.19 6.01 -6.98
CA LEU A 403 11.81 5.75 -6.58
C LEU A 403 11.47 4.26 -6.72
N GLY A 404 11.88 3.60 -7.81
CA GLY A 404 11.71 2.16 -7.99
C GLY A 404 12.39 1.35 -6.86
N ILE A 405 13.64 1.70 -6.53
CA ILE A 405 14.39 1.05 -5.44
C ILE A 405 13.72 1.29 -4.08
N SER A 406 13.11 2.46 -3.85
CA SER A 406 12.41 2.76 -2.59
C SER A 406 11.19 1.87 -2.36
N LEU A 407 10.65 1.23 -3.40
CA LEU A 407 9.53 0.29 -3.28
C LEU A 407 9.98 -1.14 -2.93
N VAL A 408 11.23 -1.52 -3.22
CA VAL A 408 11.75 -2.87 -2.96
C VAL A 408 11.53 -3.33 -1.51
N PRO A 409 11.80 -2.50 -0.49
CA PRO A 409 11.59 -2.90 0.90
C PRO A 409 10.13 -3.15 1.28
N TRP A 410 9.20 -2.48 0.64
CA TRP A 410 7.78 -2.75 0.85
C TRP A 410 7.43 -4.19 0.48
N PHE A 411 7.99 -4.66 -0.59
CA PHE A 411 7.76 -6.01 -1.07
C PHE A 411 8.51 -7.05 -0.21
N LEU A 412 9.76 -6.76 0.16
CA LEU A 412 10.52 -7.61 1.08
C LEU A 412 9.83 -7.71 2.44
N ALA A 413 9.30 -6.60 2.97
CA ALA A 413 8.54 -6.59 4.22
C ALA A 413 7.32 -7.51 4.13
N LYS A 414 6.53 -7.44 3.06
CA LYS A 414 5.37 -8.32 2.88
C LYS A 414 5.76 -9.80 2.85
N SER A 415 6.77 -10.16 2.07
CA SER A 415 7.23 -11.55 1.95
C SER A 415 7.76 -12.07 3.29
N LEU A 416 8.62 -11.29 3.95
CA LEU A 416 9.19 -11.64 5.25
C LEU A 416 8.10 -11.78 6.32
N VAL A 417 7.20 -10.82 6.41
CA VAL A 417 6.09 -10.85 7.38
C VAL A 417 5.16 -12.02 7.11
N SER A 418 4.88 -12.37 5.84
CA SER A 418 4.04 -13.52 5.51
C SER A 418 4.64 -14.83 6.05
N VAL A 419 5.94 -15.03 5.88
CA VAL A 419 6.64 -16.21 6.44
C VAL A 419 6.62 -16.18 7.97
N LEU A 420 6.99 -15.05 8.56
CA LEU A 420 7.09 -14.92 10.02
C LEU A 420 5.72 -14.99 10.70
N SER A 421 4.64 -14.55 10.05
CA SER A 421 3.30 -14.49 10.65
C SER A 421 2.81 -15.86 11.12
N GLY A 422 3.03 -16.92 10.34
CA GLY A 422 2.67 -18.28 10.72
C GLY A 422 3.40 -18.72 11.99
N HIS A 423 4.71 -18.60 12.02
CA HIS A 423 5.52 -18.96 13.19
C HIS A 423 5.18 -18.13 14.45
N LEU A 424 4.95 -16.83 14.26
CA LEU A 424 4.54 -15.96 15.38
C LEU A 424 3.18 -16.37 15.95
N LEU A 425 2.22 -16.71 15.09
CA LEU A 425 0.91 -17.18 15.53
C LEU A 425 1.00 -18.50 16.28
N VAL A 426 1.70 -19.48 15.75
CA VAL A 426 1.89 -20.77 16.42
C VAL A 426 2.54 -20.61 17.79
N ARG A 427 3.54 -19.72 17.90
CA ARG A 427 4.30 -19.53 19.14
C ARG A 427 3.58 -18.71 20.20
N PHE A 428 2.93 -17.59 19.80
CA PHE A 428 2.41 -16.59 20.73
C PHE A 428 0.90 -16.44 20.73
N CYS A 429 0.22 -16.85 19.67
CA CYS A 429 -1.22 -16.70 19.49
C CYS A 429 -1.86 -17.93 18.82
N PRO A 430 -1.63 -19.16 19.37
CA PRO A 430 -2.23 -20.37 18.80
C PRO A 430 -3.76 -20.35 18.90
N GLU A 431 -4.43 -21.24 18.19
CA GLU A 431 -5.88 -21.42 18.32
C GLU A 431 -6.27 -21.75 19.77
N GLY A 432 -7.40 -21.23 20.21
CA GLY A 432 -7.87 -21.39 21.59
C GLY A 432 -7.07 -20.59 22.63
N ILE A 433 -6.25 -19.60 22.23
CA ILE A 433 -5.47 -18.80 23.17
C ILE A 433 -6.34 -17.97 24.12
N GLY A 434 -7.49 -17.45 23.67
CA GLY A 434 -8.38 -16.60 24.45
C GLY A 434 -8.80 -17.26 25.78
N PRO A 435 -9.46 -18.43 25.79
CA PRO A 435 -9.78 -19.15 27.02
C PRO A 435 -8.58 -19.42 27.91
N ARG A 436 -7.43 -19.78 27.36
CA ARG A 436 -6.20 -20.07 28.10
C ARG A 436 -5.57 -18.82 28.75
N MET A 437 -5.78 -17.64 28.16
CA MET A 437 -5.40 -16.36 28.77
C MET A 437 -6.31 -16.01 29.94
N VAL A 438 -7.62 -16.29 29.83
CA VAL A 438 -8.60 -16.07 30.90
C VAL A 438 -8.32 -16.99 32.09
N SER A 439 -8.03 -18.28 31.86
CA SER A 439 -7.70 -19.26 32.91
C SER A 439 -6.34 -18.97 33.59
N GLY A 440 -5.50 -18.12 33.00
CA GLY A 440 -4.18 -17.80 33.53
C GLY A 440 -3.09 -18.81 33.14
N GLU A 441 -3.38 -19.77 32.26
CA GLU A 441 -2.39 -20.74 31.76
C GLU A 441 -1.30 -20.08 30.91
N VAL A 442 -1.61 -18.92 30.30
CA VAL A 442 -0.69 -18.20 29.42
C VAL A 442 -0.20 -16.95 30.12
N GLY A 443 1.08 -16.96 30.46
CA GLY A 443 1.77 -15.79 30.96
C GLY A 443 2.08 -14.77 29.88
N TYR A 444 2.42 -13.54 30.30
CA TYR A 444 2.73 -12.42 29.41
C TYR A 444 3.72 -12.80 28.29
N TRP A 445 4.85 -13.41 28.64
CA TRP A 445 5.95 -13.72 27.70
C TRP A 445 5.65 -14.84 26.70
N ASN A 446 4.58 -15.60 26.95
CA ASN A 446 4.14 -16.70 26.07
C ASN A 446 2.85 -16.36 25.33
N GLY A 447 2.33 -15.14 25.49
CA GLY A 447 1.08 -14.68 24.91
C GLY A 447 1.25 -13.61 23.83
N PRO A 448 0.12 -13.17 23.25
CA PRO A 448 0.11 -12.19 22.16
C PRO A 448 0.74 -10.85 22.53
N ALA A 449 0.66 -10.42 23.78
CA ALA A 449 1.24 -9.17 24.26
C ALA A 449 2.76 -9.12 24.05
N ALA A 450 3.47 -10.19 24.38
CA ALA A 450 4.91 -10.29 24.14
C ALA A 450 5.25 -10.29 22.64
N MET A 451 4.44 -10.92 21.81
CA MET A 451 4.60 -10.87 20.35
C MET A 451 4.58 -9.43 19.84
N TRP A 452 3.57 -8.66 20.24
CA TRP A 452 3.43 -7.26 19.82
C TRP A 452 4.51 -6.37 20.37
N LEU A 453 4.96 -6.62 21.64
CA LEU A 453 6.11 -5.94 22.22
C LEU A 453 7.38 -6.18 21.41
N LEU A 454 7.68 -7.43 21.08
CA LEU A 454 8.84 -7.80 20.27
C LEU A 454 8.83 -7.08 18.91
N LEU A 455 7.70 -7.13 18.22
CA LEU A 455 7.55 -6.50 16.89
C LEU A 455 7.67 -4.96 16.97
N SER A 456 7.12 -4.34 18.01
CA SER A 456 7.27 -2.91 18.26
C SER A 456 8.73 -2.53 18.54
N VAL A 457 9.42 -3.29 19.40
CA VAL A 457 10.83 -3.05 19.73
C VAL A 457 11.72 -3.16 18.49
N VAL A 458 11.51 -4.17 17.65
CA VAL A 458 12.26 -4.32 16.39
C VAL A 458 12.05 -3.10 15.49
N GLY A 459 10.80 -2.63 15.35
CA GLY A 459 10.50 -1.44 14.55
C GLY A 459 11.14 -0.17 15.11
N LEU A 460 11.07 0.01 16.42
CA LEU A 460 11.64 1.18 17.11
C LEU A 460 13.17 1.19 17.07
N LEU A 461 13.83 0.05 17.27
CA LEU A 461 15.31 -0.06 17.20
C LEU A 461 15.82 0.40 15.83
N GLY A 462 15.14 0.03 14.75
CA GLY A 462 15.47 0.51 13.43
C GLY A 462 15.34 2.03 13.29
N CYS A 463 14.25 2.61 13.79
CA CYS A 463 14.05 4.07 13.80
C CYS A 463 15.10 4.80 14.66
N PHE A 464 15.45 4.28 15.83
CA PHE A 464 16.54 4.82 16.64
C PHE A 464 17.89 4.73 15.92
N GLY A 465 18.16 3.62 15.23
CA GLY A 465 19.35 3.48 14.37
C GLY A 465 19.39 4.57 13.28
N ALA A 466 18.25 4.89 12.68
CA ALA A 466 18.18 5.98 11.70
C ALA A 466 18.47 7.36 12.32
N LEU A 467 18.02 7.61 13.56
CA LEU A 467 18.36 8.84 14.28
C LEU A 467 19.84 8.93 14.60
N LEU A 468 20.45 7.83 15.07
CA LEU A 468 21.89 7.79 15.40
C LEU A 468 22.76 8.02 14.14
N LEU A 469 22.34 7.48 13.01
CA LEU A 469 23.04 7.62 11.73
C LEU A 469 22.62 8.86 10.93
N ARG A 470 21.81 9.75 11.52
CA ARG A 470 21.25 10.93 10.85
C ARG A 470 22.30 11.73 10.09
N GLY A 471 23.45 12.05 10.71
CA GLY A 471 24.49 12.86 10.08
C GLY A 471 25.08 12.22 8.82
N TRP A 472 25.12 10.91 8.73
CA TRP A 472 25.55 10.17 7.55
C TRP A 472 24.44 10.04 6.51
N LEU A 473 23.22 9.74 6.94
CA LEU A 473 22.05 9.54 6.07
C LEU A 473 21.64 10.83 5.36
N THR A 474 21.81 11.99 6.01
CA THR A 474 21.39 13.30 5.44
C THR A 474 22.51 14.02 4.68
N ARG A 475 23.70 13.42 4.51
CA ARG A 475 24.76 14.02 3.68
C ARG A 475 24.27 14.16 2.24
N GLY A 476 24.38 15.35 1.67
CA GLY A 476 23.87 15.69 0.33
C GLY A 476 22.46 16.33 0.30
N LEU A 477 21.68 16.22 1.40
CA LEU A 477 20.42 16.97 1.55
C LEU A 477 20.61 18.37 2.13
N MET A 478 21.72 18.62 2.83
CA MET A 478 22.00 19.91 3.48
C MET A 478 22.62 20.94 2.54
N GLU A 479 22.89 20.60 1.30
CA GLU A 479 23.49 21.48 0.30
C GLU A 479 22.46 22.04 -0.71
N ARG A 480 21.15 21.83 -0.46
CA ARG A 480 20.07 22.36 -1.31
C ARG A 480 19.07 23.19 -0.52
#